data_1156a4a0cacf85d6f86fafd12fd19113
#
_entry.id   1156a4a0cacf85d6f86fafd12fd19113
#
_cell.length_a   1.000
_cell.length_b   1.000
_cell.length_c   1.000
_cell.angle_alpha   90.00
_cell.angle_beta   90.00
_cell.angle_gamma   90.00
#
_symmetry.space_group_name_H-M   'P 1'
#
loop_
_entity.id
_entity.type
_entity.pdbx_description
1 polymer ?
#
loop_
_entity_poly.entity_id
_entity_poly.type
_entity_poly.pdbx_seq_one_letter_code
_entity_poly.pdbx_strand_id
1 'polypeptide(L)'
;MKILVLNCGSSSIKYKLYDMADESVLAQGGVERIGLDEAFIKVKLDNGEKKKIMADLPTHKEGVELVFKCLLDPDFGAINSLDEIGAVGHRIVQGGDLFEKSCIVTPEVEKGIESLIDLAPVHNKGHLAGIRAVDELMPNVPQVTVFDNAFHSTMPPYAYLYGIPYEWYTKYHVRRYGFHGTSHRYVSHRVCEFLGVDIKTQKIITCHIGNGASVAAVKYGKVIDTSMGLTPLAGVMMGSRSGDIDPSAVTYMMQKSGMTPQEMADYLNKKSGVLGITGISSDMREIEEADNKGDKMAHLALEMYNYRIKKYIGAYAAAMNGVDIIVWTAGVGENQEGVRWDACSGLEYLGVKMDKERNHVRSKEQILSADDSKVKVVMIPTDEEIVIARDTLALVSGKEA
;
A
#
# COMPACT_ATOMS: atom_id res chain seq x y z
N MET A 1 -17.68 13.29 14.16
CA MET A 1 -16.67 12.61 15.02
C MET A 1 -15.32 12.81 14.37
N LYS A 2 -14.33 13.27 15.15
CA LYS A 2 -12.95 13.38 14.64
C LYS A 2 -12.22 12.06 14.85
N ILE A 3 -11.56 11.57 13.80
CA ILE A 3 -10.80 10.31 13.81
C ILE A 3 -9.36 10.59 13.40
N LEU A 4 -8.44 10.19 14.28
CA LEU A 4 -7.02 10.21 13.99
C LEU A 4 -6.59 8.90 13.34
N VAL A 5 -5.99 8.96 12.16
CA VAL A 5 -5.40 7.81 11.49
C VAL A 5 -3.88 7.84 11.66
N LEU A 6 -3.32 6.74 12.13
CA LEU A 6 -1.88 6.56 12.33
C LEU A 6 -1.34 5.40 11.47
N ASN A 7 -0.22 5.64 10.81
CA ASN A 7 0.57 4.64 10.12
C ASN A 7 2.00 4.67 10.67
N CYS A 8 2.29 3.80 11.63
CA CYS A 8 3.54 3.74 12.36
C CYS A 8 4.50 2.74 11.67
N GLY A 9 5.50 3.25 10.94
CA GLY A 9 6.60 2.45 10.42
C GLY A 9 7.68 2.17 11.48
N SER A 10 8.80 1.56 11.06
CA SER A 10 9.92 1.24 11.97
C SER A 10 10.58 2.48 12.59
N SER A 11 10.64 3.58 11.85
CA SER A 11 11.26 4.85 12.28
C SER A 11 10.48 6.08 11.84
N SER A 12 9.18 5.93 11.59
CA SER A 12 8.32 7.03 11.14
C SER A 12 6.87 6.84 11.57
N ILE A 13 6.13 7.93 11.66
CA ILE A 13 4.68 7.95 11.86
C ILE A 13 4.08 8.91 10.85
N LYS A 14 3.18 8.44 10.01
CA LYS A 14 2.31 9.30 9.20
C LYS A 14 0.96 9.43 9.89
N TYR A 15 0.37 10.62 9.85
CA TYR A 15 -0.93 10.84 10.45
C TYR A 15 -1.83 11.73 9.61
N LYS A 16 -3.14 11.48 9.73
CA LYS A 16 -4.21 12.37 9.28
C LYS A 16 -5.31 12.42 10.33
N LEU A 17 -5.82 13.61 10.61
CA LEU A 17 -7.01 13.82 11.42
C LEU A 17 -8.16 14.18 10.51
N TYR A 18 -9.24 13.43 10.57
CA TYR A 18 -10.45 13.64 9.78
C TYR A 18 -11.60 14.15 10.65
N ASP A 19 -12.43 15.04 10.10
CA ASP A 19 -13.81 15.17 10.56
C ASP A 19 -14.71 14.25 9.73
N MET A 20 -15.25 13.22 10.35
CA MET A 20 -16.10 12.24 9.68
C MET A 20 -17.54 12.71 9.45
N ALA A 21 -17.87 13.97 9.73
CA ALA A 21 -19.14 14.56 9.34
C ALA A 21 -19.21 14.82 7.82
N ASP A 22 -18.06 15.19 7.23
CA ASP A 22 -17.89 15.49 5.80
C ASP A 22 -16.63 14.87 5.18
N GLU A 23 -15.94 14.04 5.95
CA GLU A 23 -14.67 13.40 5.58
C GLU A 23 -13.53 14.38 5.25
N SER A 24 -13.60 15.62 5.75
CA SER A 24 -12.54 16.62 5.55
C SER A 24 -11.30 16.30 6.37
N VAL A 25 -10.13 16.59 5.81
CA VAL A 25 -8.83 16.46 6.50
C VAL A 25 -8.57 17.73 7.28
N LEU A 26 -8.58 17.65 8.62
CA LEU A 26 -8.32 18.75 9.53
C LEU A 26 -6.82 18.99 9.76
N ALA A 27 -6.01 17.93 9.78
CA ALA A 27 -4.56 18.01 9.90
C ALA A 27 -3.89 16.78 9.28
N GLN A 28 -2.67 16.95 8.78
CA GLN A 28 -1.86 15.86 8.28
C GLN A 28 -0.37 16.16 8.40
N GLY A 29 0.41 15.09 8.56
CA GLY A 29 1.86 15.23 8.67
C GLY A 29 2.57 13.91 8.83
N GLY A 30 3.85 14.00 9.20
CA GLY A 30 4.65 12.81 9.44
C GLY A 30 5.86 13.09 10.31
N VAL A 31 6.10 12.19 11.23
CA VAL A 31 7.30 12.08 12.06
C VAL A 31 8.29 11.20 11.35
N GLU A 32 9.53 11.60 11.31
CA GLU A 32 10.61 10.90 10.60
C GLU A 32 11.83 10.74 11.51
N ARG A 33 12.58 9.65 11.29
CA ARG A 33 13.84 9.33 11.96
C ARG A 33 13.70 9.03 13.46
N ILE A 34 12.58 8.43 13.88
CA ILE A 34 12.38 7.96 15.27
C ILE A 34 13.52 6.99 15.64
N GLY A 35 14.13 7.18 16.80
CA GLY A 35 15.27 6.40 17.27
C GLY A 35 16.59 6.70 16.57
N LEU A 36 16.65 7.77 15.76
CA LEU A 36 17.83 8.20 15.01
C LEU A 36 18.12 9.68 15.28
N ASP A 37 19.36 10.10 15.00
CA ASP A 37 19.73 11.52 15.08
C ASP A 37 18.92 12.38 14.11
N GLU A 38 18.73 13.65 14.46
CA GLU A 38 18.00 14.63 13.64
C GLU A 38 16.55 14.22 13.32
N ALA A 39 15.87 13.65 14.29
CA ALA A 39 14.44 13.34 14.15
C ALA A 39 13.61 14.64 14.06
N PHE A 40 12.50 14.57 13.35
CA PHE A 40 11.64 15.72 13.11
C PHE A 40 10.20 15.34 12.78
N ILE A 41 9.28 16.29 12.91
CA ILE A 41 7.95 16.23 12.33
C ILE A 41 7.81 17.23 11.18
N LYS A 42 7.12 16.84 10.11
CA LYS A 42 6.61 17.75 9.07
C LYS A 42 5.10 17.83 9.19
N VAL A 43 4.60 19.05 9.36
CA VAL A 43 3.16 19.33 9.38
C VAL A 43 2.80 20.08 8.10
N LYS A 44 1.73 19.69 7.44
CA LYS A 44 1.18 20.43 6.31
C LYS A 44 0.21 21.47 6.85
N LEU A 45 0.46 22.75 6.54
CA LEU A 45 -0.36 23.89 6.93
C LEU A 45 -1.53 24.10 5.94
N ASP A 46 -2.53 24.87 6.34
CA ASP A 46 -3.71 25.18 5.51
C ASP A 46 -3.36 25.91 4.21
N ASN A 47 -2.30 26.70 4.21
CA ASN A 47 -1.77 27.37 3.01
C ASN A 47 -1.01 26.44 2.06
N GLY A 48 -0.91 25.12 2.41
CA GLY A 48 -0.19 24.11 1.67
C GLY A 48 1.32 24.02 1.94
N GLU A 49 1.88 24.94 2.72
CA GLU A 49 3.28 24.90 3.15
C GLU A 49 3.53 23.75 4.12
N LYS A 50 4.79 23.34 4.25
CA LYS A 50 5.22 22.30 5.20
C LYS A 50 6.11 22.91 6.26
N LYS A 51 5.66 22.88 7.51
CA LYS A 51 6.46 23.29 8.69
C LYS A 51 7.26 22.08 9.17
N LYS A 52 8.58 22.21 9.29
CA LYS A 52 9.47 21.19 9.86
C LYS A 52 9.86 21.61 11.28
N ILE A 53 9.68 20.70 12.25
CA ILE A 53 10.02 20.91 13.66
C ILE A 53 10.96 19.78 14.07
N MET A 54 12.16 20.11 14.52
CA MET A 54 13.15 19.17 15.04
C MET A 54 12.79 18.78 16.46
N ALA A 55 12.95 17.50 16.81
CA ALA A 55 12.70 16.98 18.15
C ALA A 55 13.59 15.77 18.43
N ASP A 56 13.86 15.52 19.69
CA ASP A 56 14.45 14.26 20.14
C ASP A 56 13.34 13.24 20.33
N LEU A 57 13.39 12.15 19.52
CA LEU A 57 12.32 11.16 19.43
C LEU A 57 12.91 9.76 19.59
N PRO A 58 13.27 9.34 20.80
CA PRO A 58 13.91 8.04 21.03
C PRO A 58 12.98 6.85 20.72
N THR A 59 11.66 7.02 20.91
CA THR A 59 10.67 5.95 20.66
C THR A 59 9.43 6.48 19.92
N HIS A 60 8.54 5.56 19.54
CA HIS A 60 7.25 5.90 18.94
C HIS A 60 6.34 6.68 19.89
N LYS A 61 6.51 6.52 21.23
CA LYS A 61 5.73 7.28 22.21
C LYS A 61 5.96 8.78 22.06
N GLU A 62 7.22 9.21 22.07
CA GLU A 62 7.56 10.63 21.88
C GLU A 62 7.13 11.11 20.49
N GLY A 63 7.16 10.23 19.49
CA GLY A 63 6.62 10.52 18.15
C GLY A 63 5.12 10.81 18.16
N VAL A 64 4.31 10.01 18.86
CA VAL A 64 2.86 10.21 19.02
C VAL A 64 2.58 11.45 19.89
N GLU A 65 3.34 11.66 20.98
CA GLU A 65 3.24 12.86 21.79
C GLU A 65 3.49 14.14 20.97
N LEU A 66 4.47 14.10 20.07
CA LEU A 66 4.77 15.22 19.18
C LEU A 66 3.63 15.46 18.17
N VAL A 67 3.00 14.41 17.64
CA VAL A 67 1.80 14.55 16.82
C VAL A 67 0.70 15.25 17.61
N PHE A 68 0.43 14.82 18.84
CA PHE A 68 -0.60 15.44 19.69
C PHE A 68 -0.28 16.91 20.01
N LYS A 69 0.98 17.23 20.31
CA LYS A 69 1.41 18.64 20.51
C LYS A 69 1.16 19.49 19.27
N CYS A 70 1.43 18.95 18.08
CA CYS A 70 1.16 19.66 16.82
C CYS A 70 -0.34 19.83 16.55
N LEU A 71 -1.17 18.84 16.90
CA LEU A 71 -2.63 18.95 16.77
C LEU A 71 -3.25 19.99 17.70
N LEU A 72 -2.63 20.23 18.86
CA LEU A 72 -3.04 21.21 19.89
C LEU A 72 -2.34 22.57 19.76
N ASP A 73 -1.44 22.74 18.80
CA ASP A 73 -0.66 23.99 18.66
C ASP A 73 -1.60 25.19 18.43
N PRO A 74 -1.44 26.32 19.19
CA PRO A 74 -2.36 27.47 19.11
C PRO A 74 -2.29 28.18 17.75
N ASP A 75 -1.18 28.05 16.99
CA ASP A 75 -0.97 28.80 15.76
C ASP A 75 -1.41 28.00 14.52
N PHE A 76 -1.31 26.65 14.55
CA PHE A 76 -1.58 25.79 13.38
C PHE A 76 -2.24 24.46 13.75
N GLY A 77 -2.60 24.23 15.01
CA GLY A 77 -3.29 23.01 15.43
C GLY A 77 -4.73 22.97 14.92
N ALA A 78 -5.31 21.78 14.93
CA ALA A 78 -6.64 21.51 14.41
C ALA A 78 -7.69 21.27 15.49
N ILE A 79 -7.28 21.14 16.76
CA ILE A 79 -8.14 20.84 17.90
C ILE A 79 -7.69 21.62 19.14
N ASN A 80 -8.61 21.86 20.07
CA ASN A 80 -8.33 22.55 21.33
C ASN A 80 -8.08 21.58 22.51
N SER A 81 -8.55 20.32 22.38
CA SER A 81 -8.36 19.26 23.37
C SER A 81 -8.24 17.92 22.67
N LEU A 82 -7.46 16.99 23.24
CA LEU A 82 -7.40 15.60 22.77
C LEU A 82 -8.75 14.88 22.92
N ASP A 83 -9.63 15.32 23.80
CA ASP A 83 -10.98 14.78 23.96
C ASP A 83 -11.87 14.96 22.73
N GLU A 84 -11.46 15.81 21.79
CA GLU A 84 -12.14 15.94 20.49
C GLU A 84 -11.88 14.77 19.56
N ILE A 85 -10.81 13.98 19.81
CA ILE A 85 -10.50 12.75 19.04
C ILE A 85 -11.40 11.63 19.58
N GLY A 86 -12.41 11.26 18.80
CA GLY A 86 -13.38 10.26 19.21
C GLY A 86 -12.89 8.83 19.02
N ALA A 87 -11.92 8.58 18.13
CA ALA A 87 -11.29 7.28 17.92
C ALA A 87 -9.96 7.41 17.17
N VAL A 88 -9.13 6.34 17.24
CA VAL A 88 -7.86 6.24 16.51
C VAL A 88 -7.87 4.99 15.63
N GLY A 89 -7.57 5.15 14.34
CA GLY A 89 -7.40 4.06 13.38
C GLY A 89 -5.92 3.79 13.10
N HIS A 90 -5.51 2.53 13.13
CA HIS A 90 -4.14 2.11 12.88
C HIS A 90 -4.04 1.24 11.63
N ARG A 91 -3.11 1.56 10.74
CA ARG A 91 -2.70 0.64 9.68
C ARG A 91 -1.80 -0.43 10.25
N ILE A 92 -2.09 -1.70 9.92
CA ILE A 92 -1.27 -2.86 10.24
C ILE A 92 -0.92 -3.58 8.94
N VAL A 93 0.37 -3.78 8.67
CA VAL A 93 0.82 -4.39 7.41
C VAL A 93 0.48 -5.89 7.36
N GLN A 94 0.70 -6.64 8.44
CA GLN A 94 0.51 -8.09 8.44
C GLN A 94 -0.45 -8.53 9.54
N GLY A 95 -1.60 -9.03 9.13
CA GLY A 95 -2.64 -9.63 9.98
C GLY A 95 -2.64 -11.17 9.93
N GLY A 96 -1.78 -11.78 9.11
CA GLY A 96 -1.73 -13.24 8.93
C GLY A 96 -3.05 -13.78 8.38
N ASP A 97 -3.37 -14.97 8.76
CA ASP A 97 -4.68 -15.62 8.62
C ASP A 97 -5.54 -15.50 9.89
N LEU A 98 -5.08 -14.69 10.88
CA LEU A 98 -5.81 -14.40 12.11
C LEU A 98 -6.81 -13.26 11.94
N PHE A 99 -6.51 -12.28 11.09
CA PHE A 99 -7.32 -11.08 10.92
C PHE A 99 -7.78 -10.93 9.47
N GLU A 100 -9.02 -11.31 9.22
CA GLU A 100 -9.67 -11.23 7.89
C GLU A 100 -10.41 -9.92 7.65
N LYS A 101 -10.54 -9.07 8.69
CA LYS A 101 -11.20 -7.77 8.66
C LYS A 101 -10.65 -6.84 9.72
N SER A 102 -11.00 -5.56 9.62
CA SER A 102 -10.70 -4.55 10.64
C SER A 102 -11.35 -4.91 11.99
N CYS A 103 -10.70 -4.59 13.09
CA CYS A 103 -11.22 -4.90 14.43
C CYS A 103 -10.83 -3.83 15.47
N ILE A 104 -11.66 -3.74 16.51
CA ILE A 104 -11.36 -2.91 17.69
C ILE A 104 -10.16 -3.52 18.42
N VAL A 105 -9.23 -2.67 18.85
CA VAL A 105 -8.05 -3.10 19.62
C VAL A 105 -8.50 -3.62 20.98
N THR A 106 -8.04 -4.81 21.29
CA THR A 106 -8.17 -5.47 22.61
C THR A 106 -6.83 -6.12 22.96
N PRO A 107 -6.59 -6.53 24.20
CA PRO A 107 -5.38 -7.27 24.56
C PRO A 107 -5.16 -8.53 23.71
N GLU A 108 -6.23 -9.20 23.24
CA GLU A 108 -6.16 -10.37 22.37
C GLU A 108 -5.69 -9.98 20.95
N VAL A 109 -6.18 -8.84 20.45
CA VAL A 109 -5.75 -8.30 19.14
C VAL A 109 -4.28 -7.92 19.17
N GLU A 110 -3.81 -7.24 20.22
CA GLU A 110 -2.38 -6.92 20.36
C GLU A 110 -1.51 -8.18 20.41
N LYS A 111 -1.89 -9.20 21.21
CA LYS A 111 -1.19 -10.49 21.26
C LYS A 111 -1.19 -11.18 19.90
N GLY A 112 -2.30 -11.12 19.16
CA GLY A 112 -2.39 -11.64 17.80
C GLY A 112 -1.40 -10.95 16.87
N ILE A 113 -1.33 -9.62 16.87
CA ILE A 113 -0.35 -8.87 16.06
C ILE A 113 1.08 -9.18 16.51
N GLU A 114 1.32 -9.32 17.81
CA GLU A 114 2.64 -9.65 18.36
C GLU A 114 3.11 -11.04 17.91
N SER A 115 2.22 -12.02 17.84
CA SER A 115 2.52 -13.38 17.33
C SER A 115 2.90 -13.41 15.86
N LEU A 116 2.54 -12.37 15.09
CA LEU A 116 2.83 -12.23 13.66
C LEU A 116 4.09 -11.40 13.37
N ILE A 117 4.86 -11.01 14.40
CA ILE A 117 6.08 -10.20 14.21
C ILE A 117 7.08 -10.92 13.30
N ASP A 118 7.21 -12.24 13.42
CA ASP A 118 8.16 -13.01 12.59
C ASP A 118 7.81 -12.96 11.09
N LEU A 119 6.53 -12.76 10.73
CA LEU A 119 6.10 -12.58 9.33
C LEU A 119 6.36 -11.16 8.81
N ALA A 120 6.40 -10.15 9.69
CA ALA A 120 6.64 -8.75 9.33
C ALA A 120 7.46 -8.02 10.42
N PRO A 121 8.72 -8.44 10.67
CA PRO A 121 9.50 -7.96 11.81
C PRO A 121 9.79 -6.46 11.76
N VAL A 122 9.90 -5.90 10.58
CA VAL A 122 10.18 -4.46 10.37
C VAL A 122 8.93 -3.60 10.62
N HIS A 123 7.73 -4.11 10.32
CA HIS A 123 6.49 -3.33 10.34
C HIS A 123 5.70 -3.53 11.65
N ASN A 124 5.37 -4.77 12.01
CA ASN A 124 4.45 -5.04 13.11
C ASN A 124 4.96 -4.55 14.47
N LYS A 125 6.29 -4.50 14.69
CA LYS A 125 6.88 -3.89 15.90
C LYS A 125 6.54 -2.40 16.00
N GLY A 126 6.70 -1.65 14.91
CA GLY A 126 6.35 -0.21 14.87
C GLY A 126 4.86 0.03 15.04
N HIS A 127 4.02 -0.82 14.44
CA HIS A 127 2.57 -0.74 14.58
C HIS A 127 2.12 -0.94 16.04
N LEU A 128 2.61 -1.99 16.70
CA LEU A 128 2.32 -2.23 18.13
C LEU A 128 2.83 -1.09 19.03
N ALA A 129 4.02 -0.56 18.74
CA ALA A 129 4.52 0.59 19.49
C ALA A 129 3.60 1.83 19.35
N GLY A 130 3.03 2.05 18.16
CA GLY A 130 2.04 3.10 17.94
C GLY A 130 0.74 2.88 18.71
N ILE A 131 0.18 1.67 18.71
CA ILE A 131 -1.03 1.32 19.47
C ILE A 131 -0.79 1.55 20.97
N ARG A 132 0.30 0.99 21.52
CA ARG A 132 0.66 1.09 22.93
C ARG A 132 0.95 2.53 23.38
N ALA A 133 1.53 3.34 22.48
CA ALA A 133 1.71 4.77 22.75
C ALA A 133 0.38 5.51 22.88
N VAL A 134 -0.61 5.19 22.05
CA VAL A 134 -1.95 5.77 22.16
C VAL A 134 -2.66 5.28 23.43
N ASP A 135 -2.57 4.00 23.78
CA ASP A 135 -3.12 3.48 25.05
C ASP A 135 -2.59 4.23 26.27
N GLU A 136 -1.30 4.52 26.27
CA GLU A 136 -0.66 5.21 27.39
C GLU A 136 -1.04 6.70 27.47
N LEU A 137 -1.16 7.36 26.31
CA LEU A 137 -1.43 8.80 26.21
C LEU A 137 -2.92 9.15 26.24
N MET A 138 -3.77 8.24 25.75
CA MET A 138 -5.22 8.40 25.64
C MET A 138 -5.95 7.09 26.03
N PRO A 139 -5.89 6.63 27.28
CA PRO A 139 -6.31 5.28 27.69
C PRO A 139 -7.80 4.99 27.50
N ASN A 140 -8.63 6.01 27.29
CA ASN A 140 -10.08 5.86 27.09
C ASN A 140 -10.53 6.00 25.63
N VAL A 141 -9.61 6.30 24.70
CA VAL A 141 -9.97 6.43 23.29
C VAL A 141 -10.10 5.06 22.63
N PRO A 142 -11.20 4.74 21.95
CA PRO A 142 -11.29 3.49 21.22
C PRO A 142 -10.30 3.49 20.04
N GLN A 143 -9.62 2.36 19.85
CA GLN A 143 -8.67 2.16 18.78
C GLN A 143 -9.11 1.03 17.86
N VAL A 144 -8.83 1.14 16.57
CA VAL A 144 -9.18 0.16 15.53
C VAL A 144 -7.94 -0.15 14.70
N THR A 145 -7.75 -1.43 14.38
CA THR A 145 -6.72 -1.92 13.46
C THR A 145 -7.30 -2.26 12.11
N VAL A 146 -6.65 -1.80 11.05
CA VAL A 146 -6.97 -2.09 9.66
C VAL A 146 -5.78 -2.77 9.00
N PHE A 147 -5.98 -3.99 8.49
CA PHE A 147 -4.90 -4.85 8.03
C PHE A 147 -4.75 -4.78 6.50
N ASP A 148 -3.54 -4.54 6.02
CA ASP A 148 -3.23 -4.44 4.58
C ASP A 148 -3.53 -5.72 3.80
N ASN A 149 -3.46 -6.88 4.44
CA ASN A 149 -3.75 -8.17 3.82
C ASN A 149 -5.22 -8.61 3.95
N ALA A 150 -6.03 -7.95 4.78
CA ALA A 150 -7.40 -8.39 5.06
C ALA A 150 -8.30 -8.42 3.82
N PHE A 151 -8.16 -7.46 2.91
CA PHE A 151 -8.93 -7.45 1.66
C PHE A 151 -8.65 -8.69 0.78
N HIS A 152 -7.47 -9.28 0.92
CA HIS A 152 -7.04 -10.49 0.20
C HIS A 152 -7.46 -11.80 0.88
N SER A 153 -8.12 -11.77 2.04
CA SER A 153 -8.56 -12.96 2.79
C SER A 153 -9.52 -13.87 2.01
N THR A 154 -10.21 -13.31 1.01
CA THR A 154 -11.14 -14.03 0.15
C THR A 154 -10.48 -14.88 -0.94
N MET A 155 -9.14 -14.85 -1.08
CA MET A 155 -8.43 -15.70 -2.03
C MET A 155 -8.68 -17.18 -1.77
N PRO A 156 -8.97 -17.99 -2.81
CA PRO A 156 -9.14 -19.44 -2.64
C PRO A 156 -7.79 -20.14 -2.38
N PRO A 157 -7.80 -21.32 -1.73
CA PRO A 157 -6.57 -22.05 -1.39
C PRO A 157 -5.61 -22.29 -2.57
N TYR A 158 -6.14 -22.59 -3.75
CA TYR A 158 -5.32 -22.82 -4.94
C TYR A 158 -4.60 -21.55 -5.44
N ALA A 159 -5.00 -20.35 -5.01
CA ALA A 159 -4.34 -19.10 -5.35
C ALA A 159 -3.33 -18.67 -4.28
N TYR A 160 -3.60 -18.92 -2.98
CA TYR A 160 -2.70 -18.49 -1.93
C TYR A 160 -1.64 -19.51 -1.51
N LEU A 161 -1.85 -20.81 -1.76
CA LEU A 161 -0.85 -21.84 -1.45
C LEU A 161 0.28 -21.85 -2.47
N TYR A 162 1.50 -22.06 -1.98
CA TYR A 162 2.65 -22.33 -2.83
C TYR A 162 2.78 -23.83 -3.10
N GLY A 163 3.38 -24.22 -4.22
CA GLY A 163 3.66 -25.60 -4.60
C GLY A 163 4.86 -26.20 -3.82
N ILE A 164 4.81 -26.15 -2.51
CA ILE A 164 5.81 -26.63 -1.54
C ILE A 164 5.13 -27.54 -0.52
N PRO A 165 5.86 -28.27 0.36
CA PRO A 165 5.23 -29.14 1.35
C PRO A 165 4.13 -28.42 2.13
N TYR A 166 2.92 -29.01 2.17
CA TYR A 166 1.73 -28.39 2.78
C TYR A 166 1.92 -28.12 4.27
N GLU A 167 2.78 -28.90 4.94
CA GLU A 167 3.12 -28.69 6.35
C GLU A 167 3.79 -27.32 6.63
N TRP A 168 4.41 -26.70 5.62
CA TRP A 168 4.97 -25.36 5.79
C TRP A 168 3.89 -24.30 5.92
N TYR A 169 2.76 -24.50 5.29
CA TYR A 169 1.58 -23.68 5.55
C TYR A 169 1.02 -23.94 6.96
N THR A 170 0.76 -25.19 7.30
CA THR A 170 0.11 -25.52 8.59
C THR A 170 0.96 -25.23 9.81
N LYS A 171 2.29 -25.31 9.69
CA LYS A 171 3.25 -25.06 10.79
C LYS A 171 3.75 -23.63 10.85
N TYR A 172 4.04 -23.04 9.70
CA TYR A 172 4.77 -21.77 9.62
C TYR A 172 3.97 -20.68 8.90
N HIS A 173 2.73 -20.95 8.55
CA HIS A 173 1.82 -20.03 7.85
C HIS A 173 2.40 -19.50 6.52
N VAL A 174 3.22 -20.33 5.83
CA VAL A 174 3.84 -19.97 4.56
C VAL A 174 2.81 -20.06 3.44
N ARG A 175 2.30 -18.89 3.05
CA ARG A 175 1.31 -18.71 1.98
C ARG A 175 1.42 -17.31 1.38
N ARG A 176 0.73 -17.07 0.28
CA ARG A 176 0.48 -15.71 -0.23
C ARG A 176 -0.52 -15.00 0.68
N TYR A 177 -0.19 -13.80 1.13
CA TYR A 177 -1.10 -12.89 1.85
C TYR A 177 -1.51 -11.72 0.96
N GLY A 178 -0.56 -11.10 0.27
CA GLY A 178 -0.76 -9.87 -0.46
C GLY A 178 -0.81 -8.64 0.45
N PHE A 179 -0.54 -7.49 -0.12
CA PHE A 179 -0.48 -6.21 0.61
C PHE A 179 -1.09 -5.09 -0.23
N HIS A 180 -1.08 -3.85 0.27
CA HIS A 180 -1.82 -2.73 -0.30
C HIS A 180 -3.35 -2.99 -0.36
N GLY A 181 -3.86 -3.90 0.46
CA GLY A 181 -5.27 -4.30 0.42
C GLY A 181 -6.22 -3.15 0.67
N THR A 182 -5.86 -2.23 1.55
CA THR A 182 -6.64 -1.01 1.81
C THR A 182 -6.77 -0.15 0.56
N SER A 183 -5.68 0.02 -0.21
CA SER A 183 -5.70 0.71 -1.50
C SER A 183 -6.51 -0.06 -2.56
N HIS A 184 -6.25 -1.37 -2.72
CA HIS A 184 -7.00 -2.20 -3.68
C HIS A 184 -8.51 -2.19 -3.38
N ARG A 185 -8.90 -2.23 -2.11
CA ARG A 185 -10.30 -2.10 -1.67
C ARG A 185 -10.86 -0.74 -2.06
N TYR A 186 -10.17 0.33 -1.71
CA TYR A 186 -10.61 1.68 -2.05
C TYR A 186 -10.85 1.87 -3.54
N VAL A 187 -9.82 1.62 -4.37
CA VAL A 187 -9.92 1.93 -5.80
C VAL A 187 -10.86 1.00 -6.55
N SER A 188 -11.05 -0.25 -6.11
CA SER A 188 -12.01 -1.17 -6.73
C SER A 188 -13.46 -0.76 -6.46
N HIS A 189 -13.77 -0.22 -5.28
CA HIS A 189 -15.09 0.35 -5.00
C HIS A 189 -15.27 1.70 -5.68
N ARG A 190 -14.29 2.59 -5.53
CA ARG A 190 -14.36 3.95 -6.07
C ARG A 190 -14.51 3.97 -7.60
N VAL A 191 -13.83 3.10 -8.32
CA VAL A 191 -13.99 3.02 -9.79
C VAL A 191 -15.41 2.60 -10.19
N CYS A 192 -16.05 1.73 -9.42
CA CYS A 192 -17.44 1.33 -9.67
C CYS A 192 -18.41 2.49 -9.41
N GLU A 193 -18.21 3.26 -8.34
CA GLU A 193 -18.97 4.49 -8.08
C GLU A 193 -18.76 5.51 -9.22
N PHE A 194 -17.52 5.73 -9.63
CA PHE A 194 -17.16 6.66 -10.69
C PHE A 194 -17.78 6.30 -12.05
N LEU A 195 -17.85 5.00 -12.36
CA LEU A 195 -18.46 4.50 -13.60
C LEU A 195 -19.96 4.23 -13.49
N GLY A 196 -20.56 4.32 -12.30
CA GLY A 196 -21.97 4.03 -12.07
C GLY A 196 -22.34 2.55 -12.27
N VAL A 197 -21.44 1.62 -11.88
CA VAL A 197 -21.63 0.17 -12.03
C VAL A 197 -21.59 -0.55 -10.68
N ASP A 198 -22.25 -1.71 -10.58
CA ASP A 198 -22.21 -2.53 -9.35
C ASP A 198 -20.95 -3.42 -9.34
N ILE A 199 -20.12 -3.28 -8.31
CA ILE A 199 -18.91 -4.07 -8.12
C ILE A 199 -19.18 -5.59 -8.13
N LYS A 200 -20.35 -6.02 -7.71
CA LYS A 200 -20.78 -7.43 -7.71
C LYS A 200 -20.95 -8.01 -9.11
N THR A 201 -20.90 -7.18 -10.15
CA THR A 201 -21.02 -7.60 -11.56
C THR A 201 -19.71 -7.47 -12.33
N GLN A 202 -18.67 -6.87 -11.72
CA GLN A 202 -17.43 -6.50 -12.40
C GLN A 202 -16.26 -7.43 -12.09
N LYS A 203 -15.40 -7.62 -13.08
CA LYS A 203 -14.06 -8.22 -12.98
C LYS A 203 -13.03 -7.11 -13.11
N ILE A 204 -12.37 -6.78 -12.01
CA ILE A 204 -11.51 -5.60 -11.91
C ILE A 204 -10.08 -6.05 -11.66
N ILE A 205 -9.14 -5.49 -12.40
CA ILE A 205 -7.71 -5.58 -12.09
C ILE A 205 -7.27 -4.23 -11.55
N THR A 206 -6.76 -4.20 -10.32
CA THR A 206 -6.27 -2.99 -9.68
C THR A 206 -4.75 -3.01 -9.68
N CYS A 207 -4.14 -1.95 -10.25
CA CYS A 207 -2.70 -1.77 -10.38
C CYS A 207 -2.27 -0.65 -9.42
N HIS A 208 -1.89 -1.01 -8.20
CA HIS A 208 -1.28 -0.09 -7.24
C HIS A 208 0.21 0.00 -7.54
N ILE A 209 0.61 1.02 -8.30
CA ILE A 209 1.96 1.15 -8.83
C ILE A 209 2.62 2.40 -8.22
N GLY A 210 3.38 2.17 -7.15
CA GLY A 210 4.20 3.15 -6.45
C GLY A 210 5.67 2.74 -6.42
N ASN A 211 6.43 3.19 -5.44
CA ASN A 211 7.78 2.65 -5.19
C ASN A 211 7.72 1.18 -4.76
N GLY A 212 6.75 0.81 -3.89
CA GLY A 212 6.22 -0.54 -3.79
C GLY A 212 5.05 -0.69 -4.76
N ALA A 213 4.91 -1.86 -5.40
CA ALA A 213 3.88 -2.08 -6.41
C ALA A 213 3.23 -3.45 -6.27
N SER A 214 1.93 -3.50 -6.51
CA SER A 214 1.17 -4.74 -6.57
C SER A 214 -0.01 -4.64 -7.53
N VAL A 215 -0.42 -5.80 -8.04
CA VAL A 215 -1.60 -5.96 -8.88
C VAL A 215 -2.53 -6.95 -8.18
N ALA A 216 -3.83 -6.68 -8.17
CA ALA A 216 -4.82 -7.58 -7.59
C ALA A 216 -5.98 -7.86 -8.57
N ALA A 217 -6.49 -9.08 -8.51
CA ALA A 217 -7.65 -9.54 -9.26
C ALA A 217 -8.89 -9.53 -8.36
N VAL A 218 -9.80 -8.60 -8.62
CA VAL A 218 -11.06 -8.45 -7.86
C VAL A 218 -12.22 -8.91 -8.73
N LYS A 219 -12.83 -10.04 -8.38
CA LYS A 219 -13.96 -10.62 -9.09
C LYS A 219 -15.22 -10.49 -8.26
N TYR A 220 -16.17 -9.71 -8.74
CA TYR A 220 -17.47 -9.53 -8.09
C TYR A 220 -17.36 -9.06 -6.63
N GLY A 221 -16.43 -8.12 -6.39
CA GLY A 221 -16.16 -7.53 -5.08
C GLY A 221 -15.22 -8.34 -4.18
N LYS A 222 -14.73 -9.51 -4.62
CA LYS A 222 -13.82 -10.37 -3.85
C LYS A 222 -12.48 -10.53 -4.54
N VAL A 223 -11.38 -10.41 -3.80
CA VAL A 223 -10.05 -10.73 -4.32
C VAL A 223 -9.93 -12.22 -4.53
N ILE A 224 -9.50 -12.61 -5.73
CA ILE A 224 -9.23 -14.01 -6.07
C ILE A 224 -7.74 -14.31 -6.24
N ASP A 225 -6.93 -13.27 -6.47
CA ASP A 225 -5.46 -13.37 -6.53
C ASP A 225 -4.82 -11.99 -6.37
N THR A 226 -3.54 -11.96 -5.96
CA THR A 226 -2.74 -10.75 -5.85
C THR A 226 -1.26 -11.05 -6.07
N SER A 227 -0.48 -10.07 -6.52
CA SER A 227 0.91 -10.27 -6.95
C SER A 227 1.91 -10.40 -5.81
N MET A 228 1.76 -9.65 -4.70
CA MET A 228 2.63 -9.81 -3.54
C MET A 228 2.36 -11.15 -2.85
N GLY A 229 3.38 -11.69 -2.20
CA GLY A 229 3.37 -13.06 -1.66
C GLY A 229 3.24 -13.13 -0.15
N LEU A 230 4.06 -13.98 0.47
CA LEU A 230 4.28 -14.05 1.92
C LEU A 230 4.72 -12.69 2.45
N THR A 231 5.56 -12.00 1.68
CA THR A 231 6.09 -10.67 1.97
C THR A 231 5.79 -9.71 0.81
N PRO A 232 5.99 -8.39 0.99
CA PRO A 232 5.84 -7.41 -0.10
C PRO A 232 6.93 -7.46 -1.17
N LEU A 233 7.73 -8.54 -1.25
CA LEU A 233 8.82 -8.70 -2.22
C LEU A 233 8.36 -9.30 -3.55
N ALA A 234 7.53 -10.35 -3.50
CA ALA A 234 7.07 -11.06 -4.70
C ALA A 234 6.19 -10.19 -5.60
N GLY A 235 6.01 -10.61 -6.83
CA GLY A 235 5.14 -9.97 -7.80
C GLY A 235 5.90 -9.17 -8.86
N VAL A 236 5.37 -8.00 -9.20
CA VAL A 236 5.97 -7.09 -10.18
C VAL A 236 7.31 -6.53 -9.70
N MET A 237 8.20 -6.21 -10.63
CA MET A 237 9.43 -5.47 -10.32
C MET A 237 9.07 -4.09 -9.78
N MET A 238 9.81 -3.61 -8.77
CA MET A 238 9.52 -2.36 -8.07
C MET A 238 10.72 -1.42 -8.13
N GLY A 239 10.66 -0.28 -7.48
CA GLY A 239 11.77 0.68 -7.47
C GLY A 239 13.08 0.07 -6.95
N SER A 240 13.05 -0.64 -5.82
CA SER A 240 14.24 -1.27 -5.21
C SER A 240 14.09 -2.77 -4.93
N ARG A 241 12.89 -3.36 -5.16
CA ARG A 241 12.59 -4.77 -4.94
C ARG A 241 12.58 -5.54 -6.24
N SER A 242 13.13 -6.76 -6.22
CA SER A 242 13.24 -7.60 -7.42
C SER A 242 11.89 -7.99 -8.05
N GLY A 243 10.83 -8.14 -7.25
CA GLY A 243 9.66 -8.90 -7.66
C GLY A 243 9.98 -10.38 -7.81
N ASP A 244 9.21 -11.08 -8.65
CA ASP A 244 9.39 -12.51 -8.89
C ASP A 244 10.79 -12.83 -9.45
N ILE A 245 11.41 -13.82 -8.84
CA ILE A 245 12.71 -14.36 -9.24
C ILE A 245 12.70 -15.89 -9.04
N ASP A 246 13.45 -16.62 -9.85
CA ASP A 246 13.68 -18.05 -9.64
C ASP A 246 14.34 -18.29 -8.27
N PRO A 247 13.75 -19.10 -7.37
CA PRO A 247 14.35 -19.43 -6.08
C PRO A 247 15.75 -20.04 -6.20
N SER A 248 16.01 -20.79 -7.28
CA SER A 248 17.34 -21.37 -7.54
C SER A 248 18.38 -20.30 -7.90
N ALA A 249 17.97 -19.22 -8.56
CA ALA A 249 18.86 -18.08 -8.79
C ALA A 249 19.28 -17.41 -7.48
N VAL A 250 18.36 -17.30 -6.52
CA VAL A 250 18.63 -16.75 -5.18
C VAL A 250 19.67 -17.58 -4.46
N THR A 251 19.46 -18.88 -4.32
CA THR A 251 20.39 -19.80 -3.63
C THR A 251 21.73 -19.91 -4.36
N TYR A 252 21.73 -19.90 -5.70
CA TYR A 252 22.95 -19.87 -6.51
C TYR A 252 23.80 -18.62 -6.21
N MET A 253 23.17 -17.45 -6.16
CA MET A 253 23.88 -16.20 -5.87
C MET A 253 24.37 -16.14 -4.43
N MET A 254 23.64 -16.70 -3.46
CA MET A 254 24.11 -16.82 -2.08
C MET A 254 25.41 -17.65 -2.03
N GLN A 255 25.45 -18.79 -2.73
CA GLN A 255 26.67 -19.62 -2.81
C GLN A 255 27.84 -18.89 -3.47
N LYS A 256 27.59 -18.11 -4.54
CA LYS A 256 28.63 -17.37 -5.26
C LYS A 256 29.17 -16.16 -4.50
N SER A 257 28.30 -15.43 -3.82
CA SER A 257 28.63 -14.18 -3.11
C SER A 257 29.01 -14.39 -1.64
N GLY A 258 28.69 -15.56 -1.05
CA GLY A 258 28.84 -15.81 0.37
C GLY A 258 27.82 -15.09 1.27
N MET A 259 26.79 -14.47 0.68
CA MET A 259 25.76 -13.75 1.44
C MET A 259 24.98 -14.71 2.35
N THR A 260 24.73 -14.25 3.56
CA THR A 260 23.76 -14.88 4.48
C THR A 260 22.34 -14.71 3.96
N PRO A 261 21.36 -15.51 4.45
CA PRO A 261 19.95 -15.33 4.09
C PRO A 261 19.44 -13.92 4.34
N GLN A 262 19.85 -13.27 5.44
CA GLN A 262 19.42 -11.91 5.77
C GLN A 262 20.00 -10.88 4.81
N GLU A 263 21.29 -10.98 4.47
CA GLU A 263 21.93 -10.10 3.50
C GLU A 263 21.30 -10.24 2.11
N MET A 264 20.97 -11.46 1.69
CA MET A 264 20.27 -11.70 0.44
C MET A 264 18.85 -11.12 0.47
N ALA A 265 18.12 -11.29 1.56
CA ALA A 265 16.80 -10.67 1.71
C ALA A 265 16.88 -9.13 1.62
N ASP A 266 17.88 -8.53 2.27
CA ASP A 266 18.10 -7.08 2.19
C ASP A 266 18.49 -6.64 0.77
N TYR A 267 19.30 -7.44 0.07
CA TYR A 267 19.71 -7.17 -1.30
C TYR A 267 18.50 -7.16 -2.25
N LEU A 268 17.64 -8.19 -2.16
CA LEU A 268 16.43 -8.30 -2.98
C LEU A 268 15.40 -7.21 -2.69
N ASN A 269 15.35 -6.71 -1.45
CA ASN A 269 14.38 -5.68 -1.04
C ASN A 269 14.87 -4.24 -1.28
N LYS A 270 16.18 -3.98 -1.17
CA LYS A 270 16.73 -2.61 -1.09
C LYS A 270 17.69 -2.25 -2.22
N LYS A 271 18.25 -3.25 -2.94
CA LYS A 271 19.31 -3.06 -3.95
C LYS A 271 18.97 -3.71 -5.29
N SER A 272 17.75 -4.10 -5.50
CA SER A 272 17.24 -4.76 -6.71
C SER A 272 16.23 -3.87 -7.44
N GLY A 273 15.36 -4.45 -8.23
CA GLY A 273 14.35 -3.71 -8.98
C GLY A 273 14.96 -2.76 -10.00
N VAL A 274 14.29 -1.64 -10.22
CA VAL A 274 14.75 -0.60 -11.18
C VAL A 274 16.13 -0.05 -10.76
N LEU A 275 16.31 0.21 -9.46
CA LEU A 275 17.61 0.62 -8.91
C LEU A 275 18.72 -0.39 -9.24
N GLY A 276 18.43 -1.68 -9.03
CA GLY A 276 19.40 -2.75 -9.27
C GLY A 276 19.81 -2.90 -10.74
N ILE A 277 18.88 -2.65 -11.67
CA ILE A 277 19.14 -2.70 -13.11
C ILE A 277 19.92 -1.47 -13.58
N THR A 278 19.53 -0.29 -13.11
CA THR A 278 20.06 0.99 -13.61
C THR A 278 21.28 1.49 -12.86
N GLY A 279 21.38 1.21 -11.56
CA GLY A 279 22.36 1.84 -10.68
C GLY A 279 22.12 3.34 -10.44
N ILE A 280 21.03 3.90 -10.94
CA ILE A 280 20.71 5.35 -10.88
C ILE A 280 19.89 5.67 -9.63
N SER A 281 18.65 5.19 -9.59
CA SER A 281 17.68 5.53 -8.54
C SER A 281 16.56 4.49 -8.46
N SER A 282 15.85 4.47 -7.35
CA SER A 282 14.55 3.78 -7.21
C SER A 282 13.37 4.68 -7.58
N ASP A 283 13.60 5.97 -7.84
CA ASP A 283 12.57 6.92 -8.23
C ASP A 283 12.33 6.85 -9.74
N MET A 284 11.14 6.41 -10.11
CA MET A 284 10.76 6.22 -11.52
C MET A 284 10.79 7.52 -12.34
N ARG A 285 10.71 8.70 -11.71
CA ARG A 285 10.83 9.99 -12.39
C ARG A 285 12.25 10.21 -12.90
N GLU A 286 13.25 9.87 -12.08
CA GLU A 286 14.66 9.98 -12.47
C GLU A 286 15.03 8.97 -13.57
N ILE A 287 14.37 7.80 -13.54
CA ILE A 287 14.56 6.77 -14.57
C ILE A 287 13.95 7.19 -15.91
N GLU A 288 12.73 7.75 -15.89
CA GLU A 288 12.09 8.29 -17.08
C GLU A 288 12.92 9.45 -17.67
N GLU A 289 13.48 10.31 -16.82
CA GLU A 289 14.38 11.38 -17.25
C GLU A 289 15.68 10.85 -17.87
N ALA A 290 16.28 9.78 -17.30
CA ALA A 290 17.46 9.15 -17.83
C ALA A 290 17.20 8.45 -19.19
N ASP A 291 16.06 7.77 -19.33
CA ASP A 291 15.61 7.18 -20.60
C ASP A 291 15.43 8.24 -21.67
N ASN A 292 14.78 9.35 -21.36
CA ASN A 292 14.59 10.48 -22.27
C ASN A 292 15.93 11.12 -22.72
N LYS A 293 17.00 10.96 -21.92
CA LYS A 293 18.38 11.37 -22.28
C LYS A 293 19.14 10.29 -23.05
N GLY A 294 18.53 9.14 -23.31
CA GLY A 294 19.10 8.05 -24.09
C GLY A 294 19.91 7.03 -23.26
N ASP A 295 19.70 6.96 -21.95
CA ASP A 295 20.34 5.93 -21.12
C ASP A 295 19.72 4.55 -21.41
N LYS A 296 20.56 3.61 -21.87
CA LYS A 296 20.13 2.29 -22.31
C LYS A 296 19.65 1.40 -21.16
N MET A 297 20.23 1.56 -19.96
CA MET A 297 19.84 0.76 -18.81
C MET A 297 18.55 1.27 -18.21
N ALA A 298 18.30 2.59 -18.24
CA ALA A 298 17.01 3.16 -17.87
C ALA A 298 15.91 2.69 -18.82
N HIS A 299 16.17 2.69 -20.13
CA HIS A 299 15.24 2.14 -21.14
C HIS A 299 14.91 0.68 -20.87
N LEU A 300 15.91 -0.17 -20.71
CA LEU A 300 15.73 -1.59 -20.39
C LEU A 300 14.93 -1.80 -19.10
N ALA A 301 15.24 -1.02 -18.05
CA ALA A 301 14.52 -1.13 -16.79
C ALA A 301 13.02 -0.78 -16.91
N LEU A 302 12.68 0.24 -17.71
CA LEU A 302 11.30 0.61 -18.01
C LEU A 302 10.59 -0.48 -18.83
N GLU A 303 11.25 -1.05 -19.84
CA GLU A 303 10.70 -2.19 -20.60
C GLU A 303 10.41 -3.39 -19.68
N MET A 304 11.38 -3.76 -18.82
CA MET A 304 11.22 -4.85 -17.85
C MET A 304 10.08 -4.59 -16.87
N TYR A 305 9.96 -3.35 -16.40
CA TYR A 305 8.94 -2.93 -15.45
C TYR A 305 7.53 -3.04 -16.05
N ASN A 306 7.33 -2.41 -17.20
CA ASN A 306 6.06 -2.40 -17.92
C ASN A 306 5.65 -3.80 -18.39
N TYR A 307 6.60 -4.61 -18.85
CA TYR A 307 6.39 -6.00 -19.26
C TYR A 307 5.86 -6.87 -18.11
N ARG A 308 6.42 -6.73 -16.90
CA ARG A 308 5.99 -7.51 -15.74
C ARG A 308 4.60 -7.12 -15.27
N ILE A 309 4.26 -5.82 -15.28
CA ILE A 309 2.90 -5.37 -14.99
C ILE A 309 1.90 -5.93 -16.02
N LYS A 310 2.22 -5.82 -17.31
CA LYS A 310 1.41 -6.40 -18.40
C LYS A 310 1.16 -7.88 -18.21
N LYS A 311 2.18 -8.66 -17.86
CA LYS A 311 2.05 -10.10 -17.60
C LYS A 311 1.06 -10.39 -16.47
N TYR A 312 1.11 -9.62 -15.37
CA TYR A 312 0.17 -9.78 -14.27
C TYR A 312 -1.26 -9.41 -14.66
N ILE A 313 -1.46 -8.35 -15.45
CA ILE A 313 -2.77 -8.00 -16.00
C ILE A 313 -3.31 -9.17 -16.84
N GLY A 314 -2.50 -9.72 -17.75
CA GLY A 314 -2.89 -10.86 -18.59
C GLY A 314 -3.20 -12.13 -17.78
N ALA A 315 -2.36 -12.45 -16.78
CA ALA A 315 -2.55 -13.59 -15.89
C ALA A 315 -3.87 -13.48 -15.10
N TYR A 316 -4.17 -12.29 -14.59
CA TYR A 316 -5.38 -12.07 -13.80
C TYR A 316 -6.65 -11.97 -14.65
N ALA A 317 -6.56 -11.45 -15.87
CA ALA A 317 -7.64 -11.56 -16.84
C ALA A 317 -7.96 -13.04 -17.15
N ALA A 318 -6.93 -13.90 -17.30
CA ALA A 318 -7.12 -15.34 -17.46
C ALA A 318 -7.74 -15.98 -16.20
N ALA A 319 -7.24 -15.67 -15.00
CA ALA A 319 -7.74 -16.22 -13.74
C ALA A 319 -9.21 -15.86 -13.48
N MET A 320 -9.65 -14.68 -13.90
CA MET A 320 -11.05 -14.23 -13.77
C MET A 320 -11.95 -14.68 -14.93
N ASN A 321 -11.39 -15.27 -16.00
CA ASN A 321 -12.07 -15.52 -17.27
C ASN A 321 -12.60 -14.22 -17.89
N GLY A 322 -11.69 -13.26 -18.12
CA GLY A 322 -11.95 -11.92 -18.65
C GLY A 322 -11.71 -10.81 -17.65
N VAL A 323 -11.80 -9.58 -18.13
CA VAL A 323 -11.66 -8.34 -17.35
C VAL A 323 -12.62 -7.30 -17.90
N ASP A 324 -13.23 -6.53 -17.02
CA ASP A 324 -14.14 -5.43 -17.37
C ASP A 324 -13.46 -4.06 -17.14
N ILE A 325 -12.67 -3.95 -16.06
CA ILE A 325 -12.04 -2.69 -15.64
C ILE A 325 -10.58 -2.95 -15.24
N ILE A 326 -9.65 -2.10 -15.69
CA ILE A 326 -8.28 -2.01 -15.21
C ILE A 326 -8.12 -0.66 -14.54
N VAL A 327 -7.71 -0.66 -13.25
CA VAL A 327 -7.55 0.57 -12.46
C VAL A 327 -6.09 0.83 -12.18
N TRP A 328 -5.63 2.05 -12.46
CA TRP A 328 -4.30 2.55 -12.14
C TRP A 328 -4.35 3.49 -10.94
N THR A 329 -3.41 3.31 -10.01
CA THR A 329 -3.34 4.11 -8.78
C THR A 329 -1.92 4.14 -8.20
N ALA A 330 -1.72 4.89 -7.14
CA ALA A 330 -0.46 5.18 -6.48
C ALA A 330 0.53 5.99 -7.33
N GLY A 331 1.63 6.38 -6.71
CA GLY A 331 2.50 7.45 -7.21
C GLY A 331 2.93 7.33 -8.67
N VAL A 332 3.37 6.16 -9.14
CA VAL A 332 3.74 5.90 -10.54
C VAL A 332 2.48 5.74 -11.40
N GLY A 333 1.52 4.93 -10.94
CA GLY A 333 0.26 4.68 -11.66
C GLY A 333 -0.54 5.96 -11.91
N GLU A 334 -0.51 6.92 -11.01
CA GLU A 334 -1.23 8.19 -11.11
C GLU A 334 -0.48 9.24 -11.93
N ASN A 335 0.86 9.20 -11.97
CA ASN A 335 1.65 10.32 -12.49
C ASN A 335 2.49 10.02 -13.74
N GLN A 336 2.70 8.75 -14.10
CA GLN A 336 3.51 8.37 -15.25
C GLN A 336 2.66 7.75 -16.37
N GLU A 337 2.32 8.57 -17.34
CA GLU A 337 1.49 8.18 -18.49
C GLU A 337 2.14 7.13 -19.38
N GLY A 338 3.48 7.16 -19.51
CA GLY A 338 4.26 6.19 -20.27
C GLY A 338 4.11 4.77 -19.72
N VAL A 339 4.20 4.61 -18.39
CA VAL A 339 4.02 3.32 -17.72
C VAL A 339 2.64 2.74 -17.98
N ARG A 340 1.58 3.54 -17.84
CA ARG A 340 0.21 3.10 -18.11
C ARG A 340 0.02 2.71 -19.58
N TRP A 341 0.56 3.53 -20.49
CA TRP A 341 0.48 3.30 -21.92
C TRP A 341 1.17 1.99 -22.32
N ASP A 342 2.43 1.82 -21.94
CA ASP A 342 3.24 0.68 -22.35
C ASP A 342 2.78 -0.63 -21.72
N ALA A 343 2.34 -0.60 -20.46
CA ALA A 343 1.79 -1.76 -19.79
C ALA A 343 0.45 -2.20 -20.40
N CYS A 344 -0.35 -1.28 -20.93
CA CYS A 344 -1.62 -1.59 -21.59
C CYS A 344 -1.48 -1.88 -23.09
N SER A 345 -0.37 -1.47 -23.74
CA SER A 345 -0.11 -1.78 -25.16
C SER A 345 0.08 -3.27 -25.38
N GLY A 346 -0.60 -3.86 -26.37
CA GLY A 346 -0.61 -5.30 -26.64
C GLY A 346 -1.65 -6.07 -25.83
N LEU A 347 -2.58 -5.38 -25.17
CA LEU A 347 -3.75 -5.96 -24.49
C LEU A 347 -5.06 -5.82 -25.31
N GLU A 348 -4.96 -5.44 -26.57
CA GLU A 348 -6.10 -5.26 -27.49
C GLU A 348 -6.91 -6.55 -27.64
N TYR A 349 -6.27 -7.72 -27.53
CA TYR A 349 -6.93 -9.04 -27.54
C TYR A 349 -7.90 -9.24 -26.35
N LEU A 350 -7.70 -8.53 -25.25
CA LEU A 350 -8.64 -8.49 -24.12
C LEU A 350 -9.78 -7.48 -24.36
N GLY A 351 -9.65 -6.62 -25.37
CA GLY A 351 -10.57 -5.53 -25.64
C GLY A 351 -10.17 -4.19 -25.03
N VAL A 352 -8.91 -4.05 -24.61
CA VAL A 352 -8.33 -2.79 -24.16
C VAL A 352 -8.03 -1.90 -25.36
N LYS A 353 -8.46 -0.64 -25.32
CA LYS A 353 -8.13 0.38 -26.31
C LYS A 353 -7.85 1.68 -25.59
N MET A 354 -6.56 2.01 -25.45
CA MET A 354 -6.13 3.24 -24.78
C MET A 354 -6.40 4.47 -25.65
N ASP A 355 -6.69 5.61 -25.01
CA ASP A 355 -6.77 6.92 -25.63
C ASP A 355 -5.60 7.78 -25.15
N LYS A 356 -4.78 8.27 -26.08
CA LYS A 356 -3.54 8.97 -25.76
C LYS A 356 -3.80 10.30 -25.06
N GLU A 357 -4.78 11.06 -25.51
CA GLU A 357 -5.13 12.37 -24.93
C GLU A 357 -5.71 12.21 -23.52
N ARG A 358 -6.60 11.22 -23.33
CA ARG A 358 -7.17 10.92 -22.01
C ARG A 358 -6.11 10.38 -21.04
N ASN A 359 -5.10 9.66 -21.52
CA ASN A 359 -4.01 9.15 -20.69
C ASN A 359 -3.06 10.26 -20.23
N HIS A 360 -3.05 11.42 -20.88
CA HIS A 360 -2.25 12.57 -20.48
C HIS A 360 -2.87 13.31 -19.30
N VAL A 361 -2.86 12.65 -18.12
CA VAL A 361 -3.46 13.12 -16.87
C VAL A 361 -2.64 12.67 -15.67
N ARG A 362 -2.69 13.43 -14.57
CA ARG A 362 -1.99 13.13 -13.31
C ARG A 362 -2.94 13.29 -12.12
N SER A 363 -2.89 12.33 -11.19
CA SER A 363 -3.59 12.34 -9.89
C SER A 363 -5.04 12.87 -9.95
N LYS A 364 -5.81 12.38 -10.95
CA LYS A 364 -7.21 12.76 -11.15
C LYS A 364 -8.03 11.58 -11.61
N GLU A 365 -9.24 11.43 -11.11
CA GLU A 365 -10.17 10.41 -11.62
C GLU A 365 -10.46 10.65 -13.09
N GLN A 366 -10.12 9.67 -13.92
CA GLN A 366 -10.20 9.80 -15.39
C GLN A 366 -10.33 8.43 -16.06
N ILE A 367 -11.23 8.31 -17.04
CA ILE A 367 -11.24 7.19 -18.00
C ILE A 367 -10.09 7.42 -18.97
N LEU A 368 -9.19 6.44 -19.10
CA LEU A 368 -8.00 6.50 -19.95
C LEU A 368 -8.19 5.77 -21.28
N SER A 369 -9.21 4.89 -21.35
CA SER A 369 -9.55 4.15 -22.55
C SER A 369 -10.49 4.93 -23.48
N ALA A 370 -10.44 4.58 -24.76
CA ALA A 370 -11.36 5.10 -25.78
C ALA A 370 -12.82 4.69 -25.49
N ASP A 371 -13.79 5.40 -26.08
CA ASP A 371 -15.21 5.13 -25.84
C ASP A 371 -15.65 3.74 -26.31
N ASP A 372 -15.05 3.26 -27.41
CA ASP A 372 -15.29 1.93 -27.98
C ASP A 372 -14.43 0.80 -27.36
N SER A 373 -13.65 1.10 -26.31
CA SER A 373 -12.93 0.09 -25.53
C SER A 373 -13.91 -0.79 -24.77
N LYS A 374 -13.80 -2.10 -24.93
CA LYS A 374 -14.61 -3.08 -24.18
C LYS A 374 -14.19 -3.09 -22.70
N VAL A 375 -12.90 -3.07 -22.44
CA VAL A 375 -12.34 -2.98 -21.10
C VAL A 375 -12.10 -1.51 -20.77
N LYS A 376 -12.69 -1.02 -19.70
CA LYS A 376 -12.43 0.35 -19.23
C LYS A 376 -11.10 0.40 -18.50
N VAL A 377 -10.21 1.28 -18.94
CA VAL A 377 -8.96 1.60 -18.22
C VAL A 377 -9.18 2.94 -17.54
N VAL A 378 -8.99 2.96 -16.23
CA VAL A 378 -9.35 4.13 -15.40
C VAL A 378 -8.23 4.44 -14.42
N MET A 379 -7.96 5.71 -14.20
CA MET A 379 -7.12 6.17 -13.09
C MET A 379 -8.00 6.64 -11.95
N ILE A 380 -7.72 6.11 -10.76
CA ILE A 380 -8.36 6.50 -9.49
C ILE A 380 -7.23 6.77 -8.48
N PRO A 381 -7.04 8.02 -8.04
CA PRO A 381 -6.11 8.30 -6.95
C PRO A 381 -6.50 7.55 -5.68
N THR A 382 -5.53 6.88 -5.04
CA THR A 382 -5.81 6.13 -3.80
C THR A 382 -5.91 7.05 -2.60
N ASP A 383 -6.76 6.68 -1.64
CA ASP A 383 -6.80 7.27 -0.30
C ASP A 383 -7.00 6.15 0.73
N GLU A 384 -5.87 5.62 1.20
CA GLU A 384 -5.87 4.51 2.17
C GLU A 384 -6.32 4.98 3.56
N GLU A 385 -5.98 6.22 3.91
CA GLU A 385 -6.28 6.76 5.23
C GLU A 385 -7.78 7.00 5.43
N ILE A 386 -8.52 7.42 4.39
CA ILE A 386 -9.98 7.55 4.51
C ILE A 386 -10.67 6.21 4.72
N VAL A 387 -10.15 5.14 4.13
CA VAL A 387 -10.66 3.78 4.38
C VAL A 387 -10.49 3.39 5.84
N ILE A 388 -9.30 3.67 6.41
CA ILE A 388 -9.03 3.42 7.82
C ILE A 388 -9.98 4.24 8.71
N ALA A 389 -10.19 5.51 8.37
CA ALA A 389 -11.12 6.37 9.12
C ALA A 389 -12.57 5.87 9.05
N ARG A 390 -13.04 5.43 7.86
CA ARG A 390 -14.38 4.86 7.67
C ARG A 390 -14.59 3.57 8.45
N ASP A 391 -13.62 2.65 8.40
CA ASP A 391 -13.67 1.41 9.18
C ASP A 391 -13.68 1.70 10.68
N THR A 392 -12.85 2.65 11.11
CA THR A 392 -12.80 3.09 12.51
C THR A 392 -14.16 3.63 12.94
N LEU A 393 -14.76 4.54 12.17
CA LEU A 393 -16.09 5.08 12.46
C LEU A 393 -17.15 3.99 12.53
N ALA A 394 -17.16 3.06 11.57
CA ALA A 394 -18.13 1.97 11.53
C ALA A 394 -18.06 1.13 12.80
N LEU A 395 -16.88 0.62 13.14
CA LEU A 395 -16.68 -0.28 14.27
C LEU A 395 -16.97 0.38 15.62
N VAL A 396 -16.52 1.62 15.85
CA VAL A 396 -16.81 2.32 17.11
C VAL A 396 -18.26 2.76 17.22
N SER A 397 -18.99 2.80 16.10
CA SER A 397 -20.44 3.04 16.06
C SER A 397 -21.28 1.75 16.12
N GLY A 398 -20.64 0.59 16.34
CA GLY A 398 -21.31 -0.72 16.42
C GLY A 398 -21.81 -1.26 15.08
N LYS A 399 -21.22 -0.83 13.96
CA LYS A 399 -21.50 -1.32 12.60
C LYS A 399 -20.40 -2.25 12.12
N GLU A 400 -20.67 -3.05 11.08
CA GLU A 400 -19.64 -3.79 10.36
C GLU A 400 -18.80 -2.83 9.47
N ALA A 401 -17.49 -3.12 9.37
CA ALA A 401 -16.53 -2.36 8.54
C ALA A 401 -16.29 -3.01 7.18
#